data_6566a15a22084d6285bd49428c8660bb
#
_entry.id   6566a15a22084d6285bd49428c8660bb
#
_cell.length_a   1.000
_cell.length_b   1.000
_cell.length_c   1.000
_cell.angle_alpha   90.00
_cell.angle_beta   90.00
_cell.angle_gamma   90.00
#
_symmetry.space_group_name_H-M   'P 1'
#
loop_
_entity.id
_entity.type
_entity.pdbx_description
1 polymer ?
#
loop_
_entity_poly.entity_id
_entity_poly.type
_entity_poly.pdbx_seq_one_letter_code
_entity_poly.pdbx_strand_id
1 'polypeptide(L)'
;RLKIIADVGLIGLPNAGKSTFLTAVTKARPKIADYPFTTLHPNLGVAWIDGKELVLADIPGLIEGAHEGTGLGDRFLKHVERCSVFLHLIDATSDDVVRDYKTIRRELELYKAKLADKPEVIALNKTDSLPAEEISKKLKALSKATPSPIFAISAIAGTNTADCLREISSFVPARKKKNSPDQPNDSEQNAVTGEEHRAPAKTWSPLD
;
A
#
# COMPACT_ATOMS: atom_id res chain seq x y z
N ARG A 1 19.44 -10.71 -4.16
CA ARG A 1 18.34 -10.58 -3.17
C ARG A 1 17.20 -9.83 -3.84
N LEU A 2 16.12 -10.52 -4.18
CA LEU A 2 14.91 -9.89 -4.68
C LEU A 2 14.30 -9.08 -3.53
N LYS A 3 14.18 -7.75 -3.71
CA LYS A 3 13.54 -6.88 -2.72
C LYS A 3 12.05 -7.18 -2.64
N ILE A 4 11.48 -7.15 -1.42
CA ILE A 4 10.03 -7.15 -1.19
C ILE A 4 9.49 -5.88 -1.85
N ILE A 5 8.49 -6.02 -2.73
CA ILE A 5 7.92 -4.90 -3.49
C ILE A 5 6.93 -4.15 -2.61
N ALA A 6 6.08 -4.88 -1.88
CA ALA A 6 5.06 -4.33 -1.00
C ALA A 6 4.83 -5.24 0.21
N ASP A 7 4.39 -4.63 1.31
CA ASP A 7 3.97 -5.34 2.51
C ASP A 7 2.51 -5.79 2.38
N VAL A 8 1.69 -4.98 1.71
CA VAL A 8 0.24 -5.14 1.56
C VAL A 8 -0.12 -5.15 0.08
N GLY A 9 -0.83 -6.17 -0.36
CA GLY A 9 -1.43 -6.22 -1.68
C GLY A 9 -2.89 -5.80 -1.64
N LEU A 10 -3.27 -4.80 -2.45
CA LEU A 10 -4.68 -4.41 -2.61
C LEU A 10 -5.31 -5.29 -3.67
N ILE A 11 -6.37 -6.00 -3.31
CA ILE A 11 -7.13 -6.87 -4.20
C ILE A 11 -8.61 -6.48 -4.20
N GLY A 12 -9.36 -6.90 -5.20
CA GLY A 12 -10.78 -6.60 -5.34
C GLY A 12 -11.18 -6.38 -6.78
N LEU A 13 -12.46 -6.46 -7.06
CA LEU A 13 -13.04 -6.24 -8.39
C LEU A 13 -12.70 -4.83 -8.95
N PRO A 14 -12.84 -4.61 -10.25
CA PRO A 14 -12.78 -3.27 -10.83
C PRO A 14 -13.73 -2.32 -10.10
N ASN A 15 -13.31 -1.08 -9.94
CA ASN A 15 -14.08 -0.02 -9.26
C ASN A 15 -14.37 -0.24 -7.76
N ALA A 16 -13.85 -1.27 -7.11
CA ALA A 16 -13.94 -1.44 -5.65
C ALA A 16 -13.26 -0.32 -4.84
N GLY A 17 -12.50 0.56 -5.51
CA GLY A 17 -11.87 1.73 -4.91
C GLY A 17 -10.44 1.52 -4.45
N LYS A 18 -9.71 0.53 -5.00
CA LYS A 18 -8.31 0.23 -4.66
C LYS A 18 -7.39 1.43 -4.83
N SER A 19 -7.41 2.06 -5.99
CA SER A 19 -6.55 3.23 -6.27
C SER A 19 -6.97 4.45 -5.46
N THR A 20 -8.27 4.61 -5.16
CA THR A 20 -8.78 5.68 -4.28
C THR A 20 -8.28 5.46 -2.86
N PHE A 21 -8.38 4.23 -2.34
CA PHE A 21 -7.85 3.88 -1.03
C PHE A 21 -6.34 4.13 -0.95
N LEU A 22 -5.59 3.66 -1.94
CA LEU A 22 -4.15 3.87 -2.02
C LEU A 22 -3.80 5.36 -1.93
N THR A 23 -4.50 6.20 -2.70
CA THR A 23 -4.29 7.65 -2.70
C THR A 23 -4.66 8.29 -1.36
N ALA A 24 -5.75 7.85 -0.74
CA ALA A 24 -6.25 8.40 0.52
C ALA A 24 -5.32 8.13 1.71
N VAL A 25 -4.66 6.97 1.75
CA VAL A 25 -3.82 6.57 2.88
C VAL A 25 -2.34 6.90 2.72
N THR A 26 -1.92 7.35 1.53
CA THR A 26 -0.51 7.67 1.25
C THR A 26 -0.25 9.16 1.32
N LYS A 27 0.87 9.57 1.98
CA LYS A 27 1.26 10.99 2.10
C LYS A 27 1.76 11.61 0.79
N ALA A 28 2.32 10.79 -0.09
CA ALA A 28 2.81 11.20 -1.41
C ALA A 28 1.96 10.55 -2.49
N ARG A 29 1.89 11.16 -3.68
CA ARG A 29 1.19 10.54 -4.81
C ARG A 29 1.75 9.13 -5.05
N PRO A 30 0.88 8.12 -5.21
CA PRO A 30 1.31 6.78 -5.60
C PRO A 30 2.20 6.83 -6.84
N LYS A 31 3.27 6.04 -6.82
CA LYS A 31 4.20 5.96 -7.95
C LYS A 31 3.87 4.71 -8.76
N ILE A 32 3.79 4.89 -10.06
CA ILE A 32 3.75 3.76 -10.99
C ILE A 32 5.13 3.11 -10.95
N ALA A 33 5.15 1.82 -10.63
CA ALA A 33 6.40 1.08 -10.61
C ALA A 33 6.61 0.38 -11.96
N ASP A 34 7.71 0.73 -12.60
CA ASP A 34 8.10 0.17 -13.89
C ASP A 34 8.90 -1.12 -13.65
N TYR A 35 8.24 -2.25 -13.80
CA TYR A 35 8.89 -3.56 -13.70
C TYR A 35 9.07 -4.14 -15.10
N PRO A 36 10.32 -4.33 -15.57
CA PRO A 36 10.60 -4.75 -16.94
C PRO A 36 10.07 -6.14 -17.31
N PHE A 37 9.43 -6.81 -16.36
CA PHE A 37 8.84 -8.15 -16.54
C PHE A 37 7.31 -8.17 -16.39
N THR A 38 6.65 -7.00 -16.37
CA THR A 38 5.18 -6.91 -16.30
C THR A 38 4.66 -6.04 -17.42
N THR A 39 3.58 -6.46 -18.05
CA THR A 39 2.77 -5.62 -18.94
C THR A 39 1.83 -4.70 -18.16
N LEU A 40 1.66 -4.97 -16.85
CA LEU A 40 0.82 -4.23 -15.93
C LEU A 40 1.72 -3.53 -14.90
N HIS A 41 1.54 -2.22 -14.76
CA HIS A 41 2.33 -1.39 -13.87
C HIS A 41 1.57 -1.18 -12.55
N PRO A 42 1.98 -1.84 -11.43
CA PRO A 42 1.32 -1.64 -10.15
C PRO A 42 1.56 -0.21 -9.63
N ASN A 43 0.52 0.37 -9.04
CA ASN A 43 0.66 1.61 -8.29
C ASN A 43 1.15 1.28 -6.88
N LEU A 44 2.25 1.89 -6.47
CA LEU A 44 2.81 1.74 -5.13
C LEU A 44 2.58 2.99 -4.31
N GLY A 45 2.21 2.81 -3.06
CA GLY A 45 2.09 3.89 -2.09
C GLY A 45 2.69 3.52 -0.75
N VAL A 46 3.10 4.54 0.01
CA VAL A 46 3.65 4.39 1.36
C VAL A 46 2.69 5.04 2.34
N ALA A 47 2.10 4.24 3.21
CA ALA A 47 1.27 4.69 4.32
C ALA A 47 2.06 4.63 5.63
N TRP A 48 1.69 5.49 6.57
CA TRP A 48 2.25 5.51 7.91
C TRP A 48 1.14 5.35 8.93
N ILE A 49 1.27 4.37 9.80
CA ILE A 49 0.34 4.13 10.91
C ILE A 49 1.11 3.77 12.17
N ASP A 50 0.86 4.50 13.25
CA ASP A 50 1.45 4.28 14.59
C ASP A 50 3.00 4.13 14.55
N GLY A 51 3.66 4.97 13.73
CA GLY A 51 5.12 4.96 13.56
C GLY A 51 5.68 3.85 12.67
N LYS A 52 4.83 3.01 12.08
CA LYS A 52 5.21 1.99 11.10
C LYS A 52 4.99 2.48 9.68
N GLU A 53 5.94 2.18 8.82
CA GLU A 53 5.83 2.36 7.38
C GLU A 53 5.27 1.09 6.75
N LEU A 54 4.24 1.24 5.93
CA LEU A 54 3.61 0.18 5.15
C LEU A 54 3.70 0.52 3.68
N VAL A 55 4.26 -0.38 2.88
CA VAL A 55 4.24 -0.26 1.42
C VAL A 55 3.06 -1.04 0.88
N LEU A 56 2.15 -0.34 0.22
CA LEU A 56 0.96 -0.92 -0.40
C LEU A 56 1.15 -0.98 -1.91
N ALA A 57 0.66 -2.05 -2.53
CA ALA A 57 0.62 -2.20 -3.98
C ALA A 57 -0.81 -2.44 -4.45
N ASP A 58 -1.30 -1.62 -5.38
CA ASP A 58 -2.49 -1.95 -6.16
C ASP A 58 -2.11 -3.04 -7.16
N ILE A 59 -2.73 -4.21 -7.02
CA ILE A 59 -2.45 -5.37 -7.85
C ILE A 59 -3.45 -5.41 -9.00
N PRO A 60 -3.12 -4.86 -10.17
CA PRO A 60 -3.99 -4.92 -11.33
C PRO A 60 -4.03 -6.36 -11.87
N GLY A 61 -5.16 -6.77 -12.42
CA GLY A 61 -5.26 -8.03 -13.16
C GLY A 61 -5.62 -9.26 -12.33
N LEU A 62 -5.92 -9.14 -11.03
CA LEU A 62 -6.73 -10.13 -10.32
C LEU A 62 -8.19 -9.82 -10.64
N ILE A 63 -8.63 -10.19 -11.84
CA ILE A 63 -9.98 -9.97 -12.37
C ILE A 63 -10.47 -11.29 -12.94
N GLU A 64 -11.78 -11.49 -12.97
CA GLU A 64 -12.43 -12.63 -13.58
C GLU A 64 -11.83 -12.98 -14.95
N GLY A 65 -11.28 -14.20 -15.09
CA GLY A 65 -10.63 -14.67 -16.31
C GLY A 65 -9.13 -14.34 -16.49
N ALA A 66 -8.51 -13.66 -15.56
CA ALA A 66 -7.08 -13.31 -15.68
C ALA A 66 -6.13 -14.52 -15.63
N HIS A 67 -6.59 -15.67 -15.13
CA HIS A 67 -5.85 -16.95 -15.12
C HIS A 67 -5.73 -17.57 -16.51
N GLU A 68 -6.52 -17.16 -17.50
CA GLU A 68 -6.53 -17.71 -18.86
C GLU A 68 -5.38 -17.23 -19.75
N GLY A 69 -4.35 -16.60 -19.18
CA GLY A 69 -3.04 -16.56 -19.84
C GLY A 69 -2.59 -15.22 -20.44
N THR A 70 -3.29 -14.09 -20.24
CA THR A 70 -2.90 -12.83 -20.91
C THR A 70 -2.44 -11.68 -20.00
N GLY A 71 -2.44 -11.83 -18.68
CA GLY A 71 -2.27 -10.64 -17.83
C GLY A 71 -1.06 -10.58 -16.92
N LEU A 72 -0.96 -11.48 -15.97
CA LEU A 72 0.04 -11.42 -14.91
C LEU A 72 1.14 -12.43 -15.16
N GLY A 73 2.30 -12.00 -15.64
CA GLY A 73 3.45 -12.89 -15.80
C GLY A 73 3.84 -13.56 -14.46
N ASP A 74 4.29 -14.82 -14.51
CA ASP A 74 4.76 -15.62 -13.35
C ASP A 74 5.71 -14.84 -12.40
N ARG A 75 6.47 -13.90 -12.94
CA ARG A 75 7.39 -13.07 -12.16
C ARG A 75 6.67 -12.06 -11.28
N PHE A 76 5.57 -11.48 -11.76
CA PHE A 76 4.79 -10.53 -10.96
C PHE A 76 4.05 -11.25 -9.83
N LEU A 77 3.49 -12.43 -10.09
CA LEU A 77 2.86 -13.28 -9.07
C LEU A 77 3.82 -13.65 -7.94
N LYS A 78 5.11 -13.90 -8.26
CA LYS A 78 6.14 -14.10 -7.23
C LYS A 78 6.36 -12.89 -6.34
N HIS A 79 6.02 -11.70 -6.78
CA HIS A 79 6.09 -10.50 -5.97
C HIS A 79 4.83 -10.35 -5.10
N VAL A 80 3.67 -10.67 -5.64
CA VAL A 80 2.41 -10.73 -4.89
C VAL A 80 2.48 -11.79 -3.78
N GLU A 81 3.10 -12.93 -4.04
CA GLU A 81 3.39 -13.97 -3.05
C GLU A 81 4.21 -13.46 -1.85
N ARG A 82 4.91 -12.35 -1.97
CA ARG A 82 5.75 -11.78 -0.92
C ARG A 82 5.07 -10.72 -0.06
N CYS A 83 3.90 -10.26 -0.45
CA CYS A 83 3.08 -9.45 0.44
C CYS A 83 2.80 -10.23 1.72
N SER A 84 2.81 -9.57 2.86
CA SER A 84 2.53 -10.18 4.15
C SER A 84 1.04 -10.43 4.34
N VAL A 85 0.20 -9.56 3.77
CA VAL A 85 -1.26 -9.56 3.93
C VAL A 85 -1.93 -8.97 2.69
N PHE A 86 -3.15 -9.40 2.41
CA PHE A 86 -4.02 -8.76 1.43
C PHE A 86 -5.03 -7.84 2.10
N LEU A 87 -5.26 -6.68 1.50
CA LEU A 87 -6.44 -5.88 1.75
C LEU A 87 -7.42 -6.08 0.59
N HIS A 88 -8.51 -6.77 0.89
CA HIS A 88 -9.56 -7.06 -0.07
C HIS A 88 -10.65 -5.98 -0.01
N LEU A 89 -10.68 -5.10 -0.99
CA LEU A 89 -11.68 -4.06 -1.11
C LEU A 89 -12.90 -4.59 -1.85
N ILE A 90 -14.07 -4.40 -1.24
CA ILE A 90 -15.38 -4.78 -1.79
C ILE A 90 -16.22 -3.51 -1.88
N ASP A 91 -16.87 -3.29 -3.01
CA ASP A 91 -17.79 -2.17 -3.19
C ASP A 91 -19.08 -2.40 -2.39
N ALA A 92 -19.34 -1.54 -1.41
CA ALA A 92 -20.57 -1.64 -0.62
C ALA A 92 -21.82 -1.39 -1.45
N THR A 93 -21.72 -0.69 -2.58
CA THR A 93 -22.86 -0.43 -3.46
C THR A 93 -23.24 -1.62 -4.36
N SER A 94 -22.40 -2.68 -4.39
CA SER A 94 -22.71 -3.92 -5.12
C SER A 94 -23.94 -4.61 -4.57
N ASP A 95 -24.75 -5.18 -5.45
CA ASP A 95 -25.96 -5.94 -5.07
C ASP A 95 -25.63 -7.19 -4.24
N ASP A 96 -24.49 -7.84 -4.52
CA ASP A 96 -24.07 -9.06 -3.83
C ASP A 96 -22.56 -9.03 -3.45
N VAL A 97 -22.27 -8.44 -2.29
CA VAL A 97 -20.91 -8.31 -1.74
C VAL A 97 -20.27 -9.68 -1.41
N VAL A 98 -21.07 -10.71 -1.15
CA VAL A 98 -20.57 -12.06 -0.86
C VAL A 98 -20.14 -12.75 -2.15
N ARG A 99 -20.86 -12.57 -3.23
CA ARG A 99 -20.48 -13.05 -4.56
C ARG A 99 -19.16 -12.40 -4.99
N ASP A 100 -19.07 -11.08 -4.85
CA ASP A 100 -17.86 -10.33 -5.23
C ASP A 100 -16.64 -10.78 -4.43
N TYR A 101 -16.79 -11.00 -3.11
CA TYR A 101 -15.78 -11.60 -2.26
C TYR A 101 -15.32 -12.97 -2.79
N LYS A 102 -16.29 -13.87 -3.05
CA LYS A 102 -15.99 -15.23 -3.50
C LYS A 102 -15.34 -15.26 -4.88
N THR A 103 -15.67 -14.33 -5.77
CA THR A 103 -15.07 -14.21 -7.10
C THR A 103 -13.56 -14.00 -6.98
N ILE A 104 -13.13 -13.03 -6.20
CA ILE A 104 -11.70 -12.77 -6.01
C ILE A 104 -11.00 -13.92 -5.26
N ARG A 105 -11.64 -14.53 -4.27
CA ARG A 105 -11.08 -15.70 -3.56
C ARG A 105 -10.84 -16.85 -4.51
N ARG A 106 -11.80 -17.14 -5.40
CA ARG A 106 -11.65 -18.18 -6.42
C ARG A 106 -10.50 -17.88 -7.39
N GLU A 107 -10.34 -16.64 -7.81
CA GLU A 107 -9.21 -16.24 -8.65
C GLU A 107 -7.87 -16.47 -7.95
N LEU A 108 -7.74 -16.12 -6.67
CA LEU A 108 -6.52 -16.38 -5.89
C LEU A 108 -6.20 -17.87 -5.82
N GLU A 109 -7.21 -18.72 -5.65
CA GLU A 109 -7.06 -20.20 -5.62
C GLU A 109 -6.60 -20.76 -6.97
N LEU A 110 -7.18 -20.26 -8.08
CA LEU A 110 -6.84 -20.67 -9.44
C LEU A 110 -5.41 -20.28 -9.81
N TYR A 111 -4.93 -19.13 -9.33
CA TYR A 111 -3.57 -18.69 -9.58
C TYR A 111 -2.54 -19.55 -8.84
N LYS A 112 -2.65 -19.72 -7.55
CA LYS A 112 -1.84 -20.60 -6.71
C LYS A 112 -2.44 -20.72 -5.31
N ALA A 113 -2.52 -21.93 -4.79
CA ALA A 113 -3.01 -22.20 -3.45
C ALA A 113 -2.34 -21.33 -2.36
N LYS A 114 -1.03 -21.04 -2.49
CA LYS A 114 -0.29 -20.19 -1.56
C LYS A 114 -0.78 -18.73 -1.47
N LEU A 115 -1.46 -18.20 -2.50
CA LEU A 115 -2.04 -16.87 -2.45
C LEU A 115 -3.36 -16.88 -1.67
N ALA A 116 -4.13 -17.94 -1.79
CA ALA A 116 -5.36 -18.13 -1.05
C ALA A 116 -5.14 -18.31 0.46
N ASP A 117 -3.99 -18.85 0.87
CA ASP A 117 -3.65 -19.07 2.29
C ASP A 117 -3.10 -17.83 3.01
N LYS A 118 -2.93 -16.71 2.31
CA LYS A 118 -2.41 -15.48 2.91
C LYS A 118 -3.42 -14.84 3.88
N PRO A 119 -2.92 -14.22 4.96
CA PRO A 119 -3.76 -13.36 5.79
C PRO A 119 -4.46 -12.31 4.95
N GLU A 120 -5.71 -12.06 5.27
CA GLU A 120 -6.57 -11.13 4.55
C GLU A 120 -7.35 -10.27 5.54
N VAL A 121 -7.44 -8.98 5.23
CA VAL A 121 -8.35 -8.02 5.87
C VAL A 121 -9.34 -7.55 4.81
N ILE A 122 -10.62 -7.49 5.16
CA ILE A 122 -11.68 -7.08 4.23
C ILE A 122 -12.09 -5.65 4.53
N ALA A 123 -12.15 -4.84 3.48
CA ALA A 123 -12.68 -3.49 3.53
C ALA A 123 -13.93 -3.37 2.66
N LEU A 124 -15.10 -3.30 3.30
CA LEU A 124 -16.35 -2.92 2.66
C LEU A 124 -16.30 -1.40 2.43
N ASN A 125 -15.96 -1.00 1.22
CA ASN A 125 -15.67 0.38 0.84
C ASN A 125 -16.89 1.09 0.24
N LYS A 126 -16.87 2.43 0.18
CA LYS A 126 -17.94 3.31 -0.31
C LYS A 126 -19.18 3.33 0.61
N THR A 127 -18.95 3.17 1.90
CA THR A 127 -20.04 3.18 2.90
C THR A 127 -20.70 4.55 3.04
N ASP A 128 -20.05 5.62 2.58
CA ASP A 128 -20.59 6.96 2.47
C ASP A 128 -21.82 7.05 1.56
N SER A 129 -22.00 6.09 0.65
CA SER A 129 -23.10 6.05 -0.33
C SER A 129 -24.30 5.25 0.13
N LEU A 130 -24.28 4.68 1.35
CA LEU A 130 -25.33 3.77 1.83
C LEU A 130 -25.83 4.13 3.23
N PRO A 131 -27.12 3.83 3.52
CA PRO A 131 -27.67 3.90 4.87
C PRO A 131 -26.99 2.89 5.83
N ALA A 132 -26.92 3.22 7.11
CA ALA A 132 -26.30 2.39 8.14
C ALA A 132 -26.90 0.97 8.24
N GLU A 133 -28.20 0.85 7.99
CA GLU A 133 -28.91 -0.45 8.00
C GLU A 133 -28.42 -1.39 6.89
N GLU A 134 -28.21 -0.86 5.69
CA GLU A 134 -27.70 -1.64 4.56
C GLU A 134 -26.26 -2.06 4.77
N ILE A 135 -25.42 -1.14 5.29
CA ILE A 135 -24.04 -1.44 5.67
C ILE A 135 -24.04 -2.61 6.68
N SER A 136 -24.87 -2.53 7.72
CA SER A 136 -24.98 -3.58 8.74
C SER A 136 -25.40 -4.93 8.18
N LYS A 137 -26.33 -4.95 7.22
CA LYS A 137 -26.75 -6.19 6.53
C LYS A 137 -25.59 -6.80 5.75
N LYS A 138 -24.87 -5.99 4.98
CA LYS A 138 -23.74 -6.44 4.15
C LYS A 138 -22.57 -6.92 4.99
N LEU A 139 -22.26 -6.25 6.10
CA LEU A 139 -21.26 -6.71 7.07
C LEU A 139 -21.65 -8.07 7.67
N LYS A 140 -22.91 -8.27 8.09
CA LYS A 140 -23.40 -9.55 8.58
C LYS A 140 -23.35 -10.66 7.53
N ALA A 141 -23.57 -10.34 6.26
CA ALA A 141 -23.46 -11.30 5.19
C ALA A 141 -22.01 -11.73 4.95
N LEU A 142 -21.08 -10.77 4.92
CA LEU A 142 -19.65 -11.05 4.78
C LEU A 142 -19.09 -11.82 5.98
N SER A 143 -19.47 -11.50 7.22
CA SER A 143 -18.99 -12.20 8.41
C SER A 143 -19.41 -13.68 8.49
N LYS A 144 -20.44 -14.07 7.76
CA LYS A 144 -20.83 -15.48 7.58
C LYS A 144 -20.01 -16.19 6.49
N ALA A 145 -19.45 -15.43 5.56
CA ALA A 145 -18.71 -15.97 4.43
C ALA A 145 -17.22 -16.14 4.70
N THR A 146 -16.68 -15.43 5.69
CA THR A 146 -15.24 -15.43 6.01
C THR A 146 -14.98 -15.16 7.48
N PRO A 147 -13.94 -15.77 8.07
CA PRO A 147 -13.46 -15.45 9.43
C PRO A 147 -12.53 -14.23 9.47
N SER A 148 -12.16 -13.66 8.33
CA SER A 148 -11.22 -12.53 8.24
C SER A 148 -11.81 -11.26 8.88
N PRO A 149 -10.99 -10.37 9.45
CA PRO A 149 -11.44 -9.08 9.96
C PRO A 149 -12.10 -8.24 8.85
N ILE A 150 -13.24 -7.62 9.14
CA ILE A 150 -14.01 -6.82 8.18
C ILE A 150 -14.18 -5.41 8.72
N PHE A 151 -13.86 -4.41 7.90
CA PHE A 151 -14.03 -2.99 8.19
C PHE A 151 -14.98 -2.34 7.20
N ALA A 152 -15.95 -1.59 7.71
CA ALA A 152 -16.76 -0.68 6.90
C ALA A 152 -16.00 0.64 6.75
N ILE A 153 -15.58 0.97 5.54
CA ILE A 153 -14.75 2.15 5.27
C ILE A 153 -15.36 3.04 4.20
N SER A 154 -14.95 4.30 4.21
CA SER A 154 -15.04 5.17 3.04
C SER A 154 -13.64 5.68 2.70
N ALA A 155 -13.08 5.20 1.62
CA ALA A 155 -11.77 5.63 1.16
C ALA A 155 -11.76 7.13 0.78
N ILE A 156 -12.86 7.64 0.22
CA ILE A 156 -12.98 9.03 -0.21
C ILE A 156 -13.15 9.98 0.99
N ALA A 157 -13.91 9.56 2.01
CA ALA A 157 -14.14 10.35 3.22
C ALA A 157 -13.07 10.12 4.31
N GLY A 158 -12.19 9.13 4.13
CA GLY A 158 -11.20 8.74 5.13
C GLY A 158 -11.79 7.99 6.35
N THR A 159 -13.07 7.62 6.31
CA THR A 159 -13.75 6.99 7.44
C THR A 159 -13.20 5.59 7.69
N ASN A 160 -12.81 5.29 8.93
CA ASN A 160 -12.28 4.00 9.41
C ASN A 160 -11.04 3.48 8.64
N THR A 161 -10.42 4.27 7.79
CA THR A 161 -9.22 3.87 7.04
C THR A 161 -8.02 3.64 7.96
N ALA A 162 -7.89 4.45 9.02
CA ALA A 162 -6.81 4.31 10.00
C ALA A 162 -6.93 3.00 10.80
N ASP A 163 -8.12 2.62 11.24
CA ASP A 163 -8.34 1.38 11.98
C ASP A 163 -8.10 0.15 11.11
N CYS A 164 -8.53 0.21 9.85
CA CYS A 164 -8.22 -0.80 8.84
C CYS A 164 -6.70 -0.95 8.63
N LEU A 165 -5.95 0.16 8.55
CA LEU A 165 -4.48 0.13 8.43
C LEU A 165 -3.80 -0.42 9.69
N ARG A 166 -4.32 -0.15 10.90
CA ARG A 166 -3.79 -0.73 12.14
C ARG A 166 -3.90 -2.24 12.14
N GLU A 167 -5.08 -2.76 11.78
CA GLU A 167 -5.28 -4.19 11.66
C GLU A 167 -4.31 -4.81 10.65
N ILE A 168 -4.20 -4.24 9.45
CA ILE A 168 -3.25 -4.66 8.43
C ILE A 168 -1.81 -4.66 8.97
N SER A 169 -1.43 -3.63 9.74
CA SER A 169 -0.09 -3.48 10.28
C SER A 169 0.30 -4.59 11.26
N SER A 170 -0.67 -5.26 11.89
CA SER A 170 -0.44 -6.38 12.79
C SER A 170 0.13 -7.61 12.08
N PHE A 171 -0.21 -7.79 10.80
CA PHE A 171 0.27 -8.88 9.97
C PHE A 171 1.63 -8.60 9.32
N VAL A 172 2.09 -7.36 9.36
CA VAL A 172 3.36 -6.95 8.74
C VAL A 172 4.49 -7.01 9.76
N PRO A 173 5.54 -7.82 9.55
CA PRO A 173 6.67 -7.88 10.46
C PRO A 173 7.34 -6.51 10.63
N ALA A 174 7.77 -6.20 11.84
CA ALA A 174 8.54 -4.98 12.10
C ALA A 174 9.83 -4.99 11.27
N ARG A 175 10.00 -3.98 10.41
CA ARG A 175 11.27 -3.79 9.70
C ARG A 175 12.35 -3.41 10.72
N LYS A 176 13.43 -4.18 10.81
CA LYS A 176 14.63 -3.74 11.55
C LYS A 176 15.04 -2.39 11.00
N LYS A 177 15.06 -1.34 11.83
CA LYS A 177 15.62 -0.04 11.47
C LYS A 177 17.02 -0.31 10.90
N LYS A 178 17.24 0.01 9.64
CA LYS A 178 18.58 0.16 9.11
C LYS A 178 19.14 1.36 9.87
N ASN A 179 20.15 1.11 10.73
CA ASN A 179 20.98 2.18 11.22
C ASN A 179 21.47 2.94 9.99
N SER A 180 21.11 4.21 9.91
CA SER A 180 21.69 5.12 8.92
C SER A 180 23.18 5.17 9.20
N PRO A 181 24.06 4.85 8.26
CA PRO A 181 25.46 5.19 8.41
C PRO A 181 25.58 6.69 8.18
N ASP A 182 26.38 7.31 9.04
CA ASP A 182 26.98 8.64 8.91
C ASP A 182 26.06 9.86 9.07
N GLN A 183 25.93 10.28 10.34
CA GLN A 183 26.11 11.70 10.64
C GLN A 183 27.62 11.93 10.75
N PRO A 184 28.23 12.88 10.03
CA PRO A 184 29.60 13.32 10.29
C PRO A 184 29.65 13.88 11.71
N ASN A 185 30.59 13.37 12.47
CA ASN A 185 30.91 13.79 13.82
C ASN A 185 31.54 15.17 13.75
N ASP A 186 30.77 16.25 13.98
CA ASP A 186 31.25 17.61 14.19
C ASP A 186 31.87 17.75 15.61
N SER A 187 32.94 17.02 15.86
CA SER A 187 33.70 17.19 17.06
C SER A 187 35.22 16.98 16.82
N GLU A 188 35.77 17.78 15.89
CA GLU A 188 37.23 18.05 15.85
C GLU A 188 37.49 19.31 15.01
N GLN A 189 37.28 20.48 15.62
CA GLN A 189 37.96 21.71 15.24
C GLN A 189 37.99 22.65 16.44
N ASN A 190 38.90 22.36 17.37
CA ASN A 190 39.48 23.39 18.24
C ASN A 190 40.87 22.92 18.66
N ALA A 191 41.84 23.37 17.91
CA ALA A 191 43.19 23.76 18.34
C ALA A 191 44.08 23.88 17.10
N VAL A 192 44.46 25.10 16.74
CA VAL A 192 45.82 25.58 16.58
C VAL A 192 45.79 27.00 16.02
N THR A 193 46.09 27.91 16.88
CA THR A 193 46.87 29.15 16.79
C THR A 193 47.32 29.70 15.42
N GLY A 194 46.99 30.97 15.19
CA GLY A 194 47.91 32.08 14.91
C GLY A 194 48.52 32.13 13.53
N GLU A 195 48.15 33.13 12.77
CA GLU A 195 49.01 34.20 12.30
C GLU A 195 48.32 35.07 11.24
N GLU A 196 48.53 36.35 11.41
CA GLU A 196 48.07 37.45 10.58
C GLU A 196 48.61 37.37 9.14
N HIS A 197 47.72 37.69 8.15
CA HIS A 197 48.17 38.52 7.03
C HIS A 197 46.98 39.27 6.42
N ARG A 198 47.04 40.57 6.64
CA ARG A 198 46.22 41.64 6.10
C ARG A 198 46.60 41.90 4.64
N ALA A 199 45.65 41.95 3.71
CA ALA A 199 45.73 42.77 2.48
C ALA A 199 44.37 42.80 1.77
N PRO A 200 44.09 43.76 0.85
CA PRO A 200 43.08 44.78 1.14
C PRO A 200 41.83 44.64 0.25
N ALA A 201 40.81 45.38 0.68
CA ALA A 201 39.53 45.57 -0.02
C ALA A 201 39.69 46.05 -1.48
N LYS A 202 39.01 45.39 -2.42
CA LYS A 202 38.66 45.96 -3.70
C LYS A 202 37.18 46.31 -3.69
N THR A 203 36.96 47.62 -3.72
CA THR A 203 35.69 48.30 -3.95
C THR A 203 35.15 47.94 -5.31
N TRP A 204 33.89 47.54 -5.32
CA TRP A 204 33.06 47.40 -6.53
C TRP A 204 32.41 48.74 -6.82
N SER A 205 32.53 49.26 -8.03
CA SER A 205 31.75 50.39 -8.52
C SER A 205 30.93 49.97 -9.76
N PRO A 206 29.66 50.33 -9.85
CA PRO A 206 28.85 50.12 -11.04
C PRO A 206 29.04 51.28 -12.00
N LEU A 207 29.31 50.97 -13.28
CA LEU A 207 29.16 51.76 -14.50
C LEU A 207 30.28 51.35 -15.49
N ASP A 208 29.90 50.53 -16.44
CA ASP A 208 29.84 50.74 -17.88
C ASP A 208 29.27 49.49 -18.56
#